data_5ec88bfd9465f416dad854f42e1b3b0a
#
_entry.id   5ec88bfd9465f416dad854f42e1b3b0a
#
_cell.length_a   1.000
_cell.length_b   1.000
_cell.length_c   1.000
_cell.angle_alpha   90.00
_cell.angle_beta   90.00
_cell.angle_gamma   90.00
#
_symmetry.space_group_name_H-M   'P 1'
#
loop_
_entity.id
_entity.type
_entity.pdbx_description
1 polymer ?
#
loop_
_entity_poly.entity_id
_entity_poly.type
_entity_poly.pdbx_seq_one_letter_code
_entity_poly.pdbx_strand_id
1 'polypeptide(L)'
;AVQQFMLGTVLSNEQQAKETLAAMKAAGYDGIELNGFKIKPTSFLVRMLTKAAGMPVGKGGNYDWNALVREAGLAVTSIHEDLGTIKREPENVIREAEKFGTKYVVITGMYRFDYSDKNAVFGLCQDLNASGKILKEAGVELLYHNHNCEFLKVEPGKTAYDLILSETDASCVNFELDSYWPTEAGVNALELMRKLDTRMKLYHINDRGTRLSKPAMTPILKSDSMELGYGNMNLFSLITQAQKVNVDAVILESHKNWVDDSPLKSMELSAEFMNQYVC
;
A
#
# COMPACT_ATOMS: atom_id res chain seq x y z
N ALA A 1 -4.34 -0.99 10.32
CA ALA A 1 -3.01 -1.57 10.04
C ALA A 1 -2.03 -0.50 9.60
N VAL A 2 -0.74 -0.86 9.46
CA VAL A 2 0.34 0.03 8.96
C VAL A 2 1.10 -0.70 7.86
N GLN A 3 1.45 0.01 6.80
CA GLN A 3 2.28 -0.51 5.70
C GLN A 3 3.76 -0.57 6.14
N GLN A 4 4.40 -1.73 6.02
CA GLN A 4 5.80 -1.99 6.42
C GLN A 4 6.80 -1.03 5.75
N PHE A 5 6.51 -0.58 4.53
CA PHE A 5 7.39 0.31 3.78
C PHE A 5 7.61 1.64 4.50
N MET A 6 6.56 2.22 5.09
CA MET A 6 6.63 3.43 5.89
C MET A 6 7.65 3.33 7.02
N LEU A 7 7.73 2.16 7.65
CA LEU A 7 8.58 1.91 8.82
C LEU A 7 9.98 1.38 8.46
N GLY A 8 10.36 1.36 7.18
CA GLY A 8 11.58 0.71 6.70
C GLY A 8 12.88 1.13 7.38
N THR A 9 12.98 2.38 7.86
CA THR A 9 14.16 2.89 8.57
C THR A 9 14.25 2.44 10.01
N VAL A 10 13.12 2.13 10.65
CA VAL A 10 13.01 1.67 12.05
C VAL A 10 12.81 0.14 12.17
N LEU A 11 12.95 -0.58 11.06
CA LEU A 11 12.90 -2.05 10.97
C LEU A 11 14.23 -2.64 10.49
N SER A 12 15.35 -1.95 10.75
CA SER A 12 16.66 -2.28 10.14
C SER A 12 17.36 -3.49 10.78
N ASN A 13 16.97 -3.87 11.98
CA ASN A 13 17.44 -5.05 12.69
C ASN A 13 16.30 -5.67 13.51
N GLU A 14 16.49 -6.90 13.99
CA GLU A 14 15.45 -7.66 14.67
C GLU A 14 14.95 -6.97 15.95
N GLN A 15 15.86 -6.38 16.72
CA GLN A 15 15.49 -5.65 17.95
C GLN A 15 14.63 -4.43 17.65
N GLN A 16 15.02 -3.63 16.66
CA GLN A 16 14.21 -2.50 16.19
C GLN A 16 12.86 -2.96 15.65
N ALA A 17 12.81 -4.09 14.95
CA ALA A 17 11.54 -4.65 14.48
C ALA A 17 10.61 -5.00 15.64
N LYS A 18 11.11 -5.66 16.69
CA LYS A 18 10.36 -5.97 17.91
C LYS A 18 9.82 -4.70 18.60
N GLU A 19 10.68 -3.71 18.78
CA GLU A 19 10.30 -2.44 19.42
C GLU A 19 9.26 -1.68 18.61
N THR A 20 9.43 -1.62 17.28
CA THR A 20 8.50 -0.93 16.37
C THR A 20 7.13 -1.64 16.32
N LEU A 21 7.11 -2.97 16.23
CA LEU A 21 5.85 -3.73 16.24
C LEU A 21 5.12 -3.60 17.59
N ALA A 22 5.87 -3.59 18.70
CA ALA A 22 5.29 -3.33 20.02
C ALA A 22 4.70 -1.90 20.12
N ALA A 23 5.39 -0.89 19.58
CA ALA A 23 4.89 0.49 19.52
C ALA A 23 3.62 0.59 18.64
N MET A 24 3.57 -0.12 17.51
CA MET A 24 2.34 -0.20 16.68
C MET A 24 1.16 -0.73 17.49
N LYS A 25 1.36 -1.84 18.21
CA LYS A 25 0.29 -2.42 19.03
C LYS A 25 -0.13 -1.49 20.17
N ALA A 26 0.83 -0.86 20.83
CA ALA A 26 0.56 0.11 21.91
C ALA A 26 -0.19 1.35 21.39
N ALA A 27 0.05 1.78 20.15
CA ALA A 27 -0.67 2.87 19.50
C ALA A 27 -2.11 2.49 19.08
N GLY A 28 -2.49 1.21 19.13
CA GLY A 28 -3.84 0.73 18.82
C GLY A 28 -3.99 0.07 17.44
N TYR A 29 -2.91 -0.14 16.71
CA TYR A 29 -2.99 -0.90 15.45
C TYR A 29 -3.18 -2.40 15.71
N ASP A 30 -3.97 -3.05 14.85
CA ASP A 30 -4.24 -4.49 14.93
C ASP A 30 -3.45 -5.31 13.90
N GLY A 31 -2.85 -4.66 12.92
CA GLY A 31 -2.17 -5.37 11.85
C GLY A 31 -1.06 -4.59 11.16
N ILE A 32 -0.31 -5.33 10.37
CA ILE A 32 0.74 -4.84 9.48
C ILE A 32 0.54 -5.40 8.08
N GLU A 33 0.80 -4.61 7.08
CA GLU A 33 0.92 -5.05 5.70
C GLU A 33 2.40 -5.24 5.36
N LEU A 34 2.74 -6.38 4.80
CA LEU A 34 4.11 -6.79 4.54
C LEU A 34 4.51 -6.61 3.08
N ASN A 35 5.80 -6.43 2.84
CA ASN A 35 6.38 -6.40 1.49
C ASN A 35 7.23 -7.66 1.28
N GLY A 36 6.89 -8.48 0.28
CA GLY A 36 7.58 -9.73 -0.04
C GLY A 36 9.09 -9.57 -0.18
N PHE A 37 9.56 -8.50 -0.83
CA PHE A 37 10.99 -8.23 -0.98
C PHE A 37 11.71 -7.83 0.34
N LYS A 38 10.97 -7.43 1.39
CA LYS A 38 11.54 -7.11 2.72
C LYS A 38 11.54 -8.29 3.67
N ILE A 39 10.61 -9.22 3.51
CA ILE A 39 10.47 -10.39 4.37
C ILE A 39 11.25 -11.62 3.85
N LYS A 40 11.70 -11.58 2.58
CA LYS A 40 12.52 -12.63 1.95
C LYS A 40 13.99 -12.24 1.90
N PRO A 41 14.92 -13.21 1.94
CA PRO A 41 16.33 -12.96 1.67
C PRO A 41 16.48 -12.43 0.24
N THR A 42 16.95 -11.20 0.08
CA THR A 42 17.20 -10.60 -1.23
C THR A 42 18.69 -10.65 -1.57
N SER A 43 19.01 -10.96 -2.84
CA SER A 43 20.39 -10.95 -3.31
C SER A 43 21.02 -9.55 -3.21
N PHE A 44 22.34 -9.49 -3.08
CA PHE A 44 23.07 -8.22 -3.02
C PHE A 44 22.77 -7.31 -4.22
N LEU A 45 22.66 -7.89 -5.41
CA LEU A 45 22.35 -7.15 -6.65
C LEU A 45 20.96 -6.48 -6.60
N VAL A 46 19.94 -7.23 -6.16
CA VAL A 46 18.56 -6.71 -6.00
C VAL A 46 18.55 -5.57 -4.99
N ARG A 47 19.25 -5.72 -3.86
CA ARG A 47 19.35 -4.67 -2.83
C ARG A 47 20.02 -3.40 -3.38
N MET A 48 21.08 -3.56 -4.19
CA MET A 48 21.78 -2.42 -4.81
C MET A 48 20.85 -1.68 -5.80
N LEU A 49 20.11 -2.42 -6.62
CA LEU A 49 19.15 -1.84 -7.59
C LEU A 49 17.99 -1.14 -6.88
N THR A 50 17.46 -1.73 -5.82
CA THR A 50 16.39 -1.14 -4.99
C THR A 50 16.86 0.16 -4.35
N LYS A 51 18.08 0.17 -3.80
CA LYS A 51 18.70 1.39 -3.25
C LYS A 51 18.92 2.46 -4.32
N ALA A 52 19.38 2.08 -5.52
CA ALA A 52 19.58 3.00 -6.63
C ALA A 52 18.25 3.60 -7.13
N ALA A 53 17.13 2.88 -6.96
CA ALA A 53 15.79 3.37 -7.22
C ALA A 53 15.21 4.28 -6.12
N GLY A 54 16.02 4.63 -5.10
CA GLY A 54 15.60 5.50 -3.99
C GLY A 54 14.72 4.82 -2.93
N MET A 55 14.59 3.50 -3.01
CA MET A 55 13.78 2.74 -2.05
C MET A 55 14.60 2.32 -0.82
N PRO A 56 14.04 2.40 0.40
CA PRO A 56 14.74 1.96 1.60
C PRO A 56 14.97 0.45 1.59
N VAL A 57 16.23 0.05 1.67
CA VAL A 57 16.63 -1.36 1.70
C VAL A 57 17.02 -1.75 3.11
N GLY A 58 16.10 -2.36 3.85
CA GLY A 58 16.38 -2.96 5.15
C GLY A 58 17.08 -4.33 5.03
N LYS A 59 17.62 -4.82 6.15
CA LYS A 59 18.17 -6.19 6.26
C LYS A 59 17.10 -7.23 6.65
N GLY A 60 15.81 -6.87 6.58
CA GLY A 60 14.68 -7.58 7.20
C GLY A 60 14.35 -8.97 6.65
N GLY A 61 14.94 -9.40 5.53
CA GLY A 61 14.71 -10.72 4.94
C GLY A 61 15.29 -11.92 5.71
N ASN A 62 16.04 -11.67 6.80
CA ASN A 62 16.65 -12.72 7.61
C ASN A 62 15.93 -12.95 8.96
N TYR A 63 14.82 -12.27 9.22
CA TYR A 63 14.06 -12.40 10.48
C TYR A 63 12.86 -13.31 10.27
N ASP A 64 12.44 -14.00 11.32
CA ASP A 64 11.15 -14.67 11.32
C ASP A 64 10.03 -13.66 11.55
N TRP A 65 9.61 -13.00 10.47
CA TRP A 65 8.55 -12.00 10.49
C TRP A 65 7.23 -12.56 11.02
N ASN A 66 6.94 -13.86 10.80
CA ASN A 66 5.73 -14.47 11.32
C ASN A 66 5.77 -14.54 12.85
N ALA A 67 6.90 -14.97 13.43
CA ALA A 67 7.08 -14.96 14.87
C ALA A 67 7.02 -13.55 15.45
N LEU A 68 7.72 -12.58 14.84
CA LEU A 68 7.75 -11.19 15.31
C LEU A 68 6.37 -10.54 15.35
N VAL A 69 5.58 -10.69 14.28
CA VAL A 69 4.23 -10.12 14.18
C VAL A 69 3.29 -10.77 15.21
N ARG A 70 3.37 -12.10 15.37
CA ARG A 70 2.58 -12.83 16.36
C ARG A 70 2.94 -12.47 17.80
N GLU A 71 4.24 -12.37 18.12
CA GLU A 71 4.71 -11.97 19.46
C GLU A 71 4.21 -10.56 19.82
N ALA A 72 4.12 -9.66 18.84
CA ALA A 72 3.57 -8.32 19.03
C ALA A 72 2.04 -8.28 19.15
N GLY A 73 1.34 -9.39 18.93
CA GLY A 73 -0.13 -9.46 18.93
C GLY A 73 -0.76 -8.72 17.75
N LEU A 74 -0.06 -8.68 16.61
CA LEU A 74 -0.55 -8.10 15.37
C LEU A 74 -0.95 -9.20 14.37
N ALA A 75 -1.84 -8.87 13.42
CA ALA A 75 -2.15 -9.72 12.27
C ALA A 75 -1.41 -9.23 11.02
N VAL A 76 -1.16 -10.11 10.06
CA VAL A 76 -0.74 -9.71 8.71
C VAL A 76 -1.99 -9.46 7.87
N THR A 77 -2.18 -8.21 7.45
CA THR A 77 -3.36 -7.80 6.67
C THR A 77 -3.25 -8.32 5.22
N SER A 78 -2.08 -8.16 4.62
CA SER A 78 -1.81 -8.44 3.21
C SER A 78 -0.30 -8.54 2.98
N ILE A 79 0.08 -9.06 1.81
CA ILE A 79 1.49 -9.12 1.37
C ILE A 79 1.59 -8.51 -0.02
N HIS A 80 2.41 -7.46 -0.16
CA HIS A 80 2.77 -6.91 -1.47
C HIS A 80 3.79 -7.80 -2.17
N GLU A 81 3.47 -8.22 -3.40
CA GLU A 81 4.35 -9.07 -4.22
C GLU A 81 4.42 -8.54 -5.66
N ASP A 82 5.47 -8.84 -6.39
CA ASP A 82 5.54 -8.48 -7.81
C ASP A 82 4.79 -9.50 -8.69
N LEU A 83 4.14 -9.01 -9.74
CA LEU A 83 3.35 -9.82 -10.66
C LEU A 83 4.19 -10.90 -11.34
N GLY A 84 5.47 -10.60 -11.63
CA GLY A 84 6.39 -11.57 -12.24
C GLY A 84 6.67 -12.75 -11.32
N THR A 85 6.76 -12.54 -10.01
CA THR A 85 6.90 -13.61 -9.02
C THR A 85 5.65 -14.48 -8.98
N ILE A 86 4.45 -13.89 -8.96
CA ILE A 86 3.20 -14.66 -8.98
C ILE A 86 3.10 -15.52 -10.26
N LYS A 87 3.47 -14.95 -11.40
CA LYS A 87 3.45 -15.69 -12.69
C LYS A 87 4.43 -16.87 -12.73
N ARG A 88 5.60 -16.74 -12.09
CA ARG A 88 6.63 -17.79 -12.10
C ARG A 88 6.46 -18.84 -11.02
N GLU A 89 6.00 -18.42 -9.84
CA GLU A 89 6.03 -19.24 -8.62
C GLU A 89 4.76 -19.05 -7.76
N PRO A 90 3.55 -19.22 -8.34
CA PRO A 90 2.30 -18.95 -7.64
C PRO A 90 2.17 -19.78 -6.35
N GLU A 91 2.62 -21.04 -6.33
CA GLU A 91 2.54 -21.89 -5.14
C GLU A 91 3.41 -21.37 -3.99
N ASN A 92 4.52 -20.68 -4.29
CA ASN A 92 5.35 -20.07 -3.26
C ASN A 92 4.62 -18.88 -2.62
N VAL A 93 3.95 -18.08 -3.44
CA VAL A 93 3.15 -16.92 -2.97
C VAL A 93 1.95 -17.39 -2.13
N ILE A 94 1.26 -18.43 -2.57
CA ILE A 94 0.15 -19.06 -1.83
C ILE A 94 0.62 -19.56 -0.47
N ARG A 95 1.71 -20.36 -0.42
CA ARG A 95 2.27 -20.84 0.86
C ARG A 95 2.70 -19.70 1.79
N GLU A 96 3.16 -18.59 1.23
CA GLU A 96 3.54 -17.43 2.02
C GLU A 96 2.31 -16.74 2.62
N ALA A 97 1.25 -16.55 1.84
CA ALA A 97 -0.02 -16.03 2.33
C ALA A 97 -0.60 -16.92 3.46
N GLU A 98 -0.59 -18.24 3.26
CA GLU A 98 -0.98 -19.23 4.28
C GLU A 98 -0.12 -19.13 5.54
N LYS A 99 1.22 -19.06 5.38
CA LYS A 99 2.17 -18.93 6.51
C LYS A 99 1.88 -17.72 7.37
N PHE A 100 1.53 -16.60 6.77
CA PHE A 100 1.22 -15.35 7.46
C PHE A 100 -0.26 -15.24 7.86
N GLY A 101 -1.11 -16.17 7.46
CA GLY A 101 -2.53 -16.19 7.78
C GLY A 101 -3.34 -15.07 7.12
N THR A 102 -2.88 -14.56 5.99
CA THR A 102 -3.61 -13.57 5.19
C THR A 102 -4.20 -14.19 3.92
N LYS A 103 -5.35 -13.68 3.49
CA LYS A 103 -5.96 -14.04 2.20
C LYS A 103 -5.64 -13.06 1.08
N TYR A 104 -4.92 -11.96 1.35
CA TYR A 104 -4.67 -10.91 0.38
C TYR A 104 -3.21 -10.86 -0.08
N VAL A 105 -3.05 -10.93 -1.41
CA VAL A 105 -1.80 -10.63 -2.11
C VAL A 105 -2.02 -9.41 -2.99
N VAL A 106 -1.17 -8.40 -2.84
CA VAL A 106 -1.31 -7.09 -3.47
C VAL A 106 -0.22 -6.88 -4.51
N ILE A 107 -0.59 -6.45 -5.70
CA ILE A 107 0.33 -6.01 -6.76
C ILE A 107 0.46 -4.50 -6.69
N THR A 108 1.69 -4.03 -6.50
CA THR A 108 2.02 -2.60 -6.40
C THR A 108 2.56 -2.08 -7.73
N GLY A 109 1.70 -1.82 -8.69
CA GLY A 109 2.10 -1.25 -9.98
C GLY A 109 3.22 -2.04 -10.70
N MET A 110 3.68 -1.52 -11.81
CA MET A 110 4.71 -2.16 -12.65
C MET A 110 5.92 -1.25 -12.82
N TYR A 111 7.13 -1.78 -12.59
CA TYR A 111 8.37 -1.05 -12.85
C TYR A 111 8.66 -0.96 -14.35
N ARG A 112 9.14 0.21 -14.80
CA ARG A 112 9.51 0.47 -16.20
C ARG A 112 8.37 0.15 -17.18
N PHE A 113 7.17 0.50 -16.80
CA PHE A 113 5.95 0.23 -17.53
C PHE A 113 5.33 1.55 -18.02
N ASP A 114 4.90 1.58 -19.27
CA ASP A 114 4.25 2.76 -19.84
C ASP A 114 2.73 2.67 -19.65
N TYR A 115 2.23 3.32 -18.63
CA TYR A 115 0.79 3.40 -18.36
C TYR A 115 0.03 4.30 -19.37
N SER A 116 0.70 4.99 -20.29
CA SER A 116 0.04 5.69 -21.40
C SER A 116 -0.19 4.80 -22.62
N ASP A 117 0.50 3.66 -22.70
CA ASP A 117 0.29 2.68 -23.76
C ASP A 117 -0.91 1.77 -23.46
N LYS A 118 -2.00 1.99 -24.20
CA LYS A 118 -3.24 1.23 -24.07
C LYS A 118 -3.03 -0.29 -24.21
N ASN A 119 -2.19 -0.72 -25.14
CA ASN A 119 -1.94 -2.15 -25.39
C ASN A 119 -1.13 -2.78 -24.25
N ALA A 120 -0.15 -2.06 -23.72
CA ALA A 120 0.61 -2.49 -22.56
C ALA A 120 -0.31 -2.66 -21.35
N VAL A 121 -1.18 -1.69 -21.06
CA VAL A 121 -2.16 -1.77 -19.96
C VAL A 121 -3.15 -2.91 -20.17
N PHE A 122 -3.61 -3.15 -21.40
CA PHE A 122 -4.47 -4.30 -21.70
C PHE A 122 -3.76 -5.64 -21.43
N GLY A 123 -2.50 -5.74 -21.82
CA GLY A 123 -1.66 -6.91 -21.49
C GLY A 123 -1.50 -7.13 -19.98
N LEU A 124 -1.32 -6.04 -19.22
CA LEU A 124 -1.29 -6.09 -17.76
C LEU A 124 -2.62 -6.65 -17.18
N CYS A 125 -3.77 -6.21 -17.71
CA CYS A 125 -5.07 -6.71 -17.26
C CYS A 125 -5.23 -8.23 -17.52
N GLN A 126 -4.73 -8.71 -18.66
CA GLN A 126 -4.73 -10.16 -18.95
C GLN A 126 -3.86 -10.93 -17.95
N ASP A 127 -2.67 -10.44 -17.66
CA ASP A 127 -1.77 -11.05 -16.67
C ASP A 127 -2.37 -11.03 -15.26
N LEU A 128 -3.01 -9.93 -14.84
CA LEU A 128 -3.72 -9.84 -13.57
C LEU A 128 -4.86 -10.86 -13.49
N ASN A 129 -5.69 -10.97 -14.54
CA ASN A 129 -6.79 -11.93 -14.59
C ASN A 129 -6.29 -13.38 -14.49
N ALA A 130 -5.22 -13.71 -15.21
CA ALA A 130 -4.62 -15.06 -15.17
C ALA A 130 -4.07 -15.38 -13.77
N SER A 131 -3.32 -14.46 -13.19
CA SER A 131 -2.75 -14.61 -11.84
C SER A 131 -3.83 -14.67 -10.76
N GLY A 132 -4.85 -13.80 -10.86
CA GLY A 132 -5.96 -13.77 -9.92
C GLY A 132 -6.77 -15.07 -9.90
N LYS A 133 -6.96 -15.72 -11.06
CA LYS A 133 -7.63 -17.03 -11.13
C LYS A 133 -6.85 -18.11 -10.39
N ILE A 134 -5.54 -18.18 -10.58
CA ILE A 134 -4.67 -19.17 -9.91
C ILE A 134 -4.73 -18.96 -8.38
N LEU A 135 -4.57 -17.72 -7.90
CA LEU A 135 -4.59 -17.43 -6.47
C LEU A 135 -5.96 -17.72 -5.85
N LYS A 136 -7.05 -17.39 -6.56
CA LYS A 136 -8.43 -17.63 -6.10
C LYS A 136 -8.72 -19.12 -5.89
N GLU A 137 -8.22 -20.02 -6.74
CA GLU A 137 -8.38 -21.47 -6.59
C GLU A 137 -7.79 -21.98 -5.27
N ALA A 138 -6.80 -21.28 -4.73
CA ALA A 138 -6.20 -21.54 -3.42
C ALA A 138 -6.81 -20.73 -2.27
N GLY A 139 -7.90 -19.98 -2.52
CA GLY A 139 -8.53 -19.13 -1.50
C GLY A 139 -7.80 -17.82 -1.20
N VAL A 140 -6.86 -17.41 -2.08
CA VAL A 140 -6.13 -16.14 -1.98
C VAL A 140 -6.72 -15.14 -2.97
N GLU A 141 -6.97 -13.91 -2.54
CA GLU A 141 -7.48 -12.84 -3.37
C GLU A 141 -6.35 -11.94 -3.87
N LEU A 142 -6.31 -11.70 -5.19
CA LEU A 142 -5.40 -10.75 -5.81
C LEU A 142 -5.99 -9.35 -5.77
N LEU A 143 -5.22 -8.41 -5.22
CA LEU A 143 -5.56 -6.99 -5.21
C LEU A 143 -4.55 -6.19 -6.05
N TYR A 144 -5.05 -5.13 -6.69
CA TYR A 144 -4.22 -4.15 -7.38
C TYR A 144 -4.17 -2.86 -6.56
N HIS A 145 -2.96 -2.41 -6.22
CA HIS A 145 -2.69 -1.14 -5.53
C HIS A 145 -2.21 -0.10 -6.54
N ASN A 146 -2.73 1.12 -6.43
CA ASN A 146 -2.44 2.20 -7.37
C ASN A 146 -1.43 3.22 -6.84
N HIS A 147 -0.75 3.86 -7.80
CA HIS A 147 -0.01 5.10 -7.62
C HIS A 147 -0.62 6.22 -8.49
N ASN A 148 0.16 7.24 -8.84
CA ASN A 148 -0.30 8.31 -9.73
C ASN A 148 -0.13 7.99 -11.22
N CYS A 149 0.74 7.05 -11.59
CA CYS A 149 1.02 6.70 -12.98
C CYS A 149 -0.18 6.05 -13.69
N GLU A 150 -1.07 5.37 -12.97
CA GLU A 150 -2.29 4.79 -13.52
C GLU A 150 -3.30 5.84 -13.97
N PHE A 151 -3.14 7.10 -13.57
CA PHE A 151 -4.00 8.20 -14.02
C PHE A 151 -3.52 8.87 -15.31
N LEU A 152 -2.44 8.37 -15.93
CA LEU A 152 -2.08 8.71 -17.29
C LEU A 152 -3.19 8.34 -18.28
N LYS A 153 -3.36 9.16 -19.31
CA LYS A 153 -4.40 8.94 -20.32
C LYS A 153 -3.93 7.90 -21.35
N VAL A 154 -4.70 6.85 -21.53
CA VAL A 154 -4.55 5.87 -22.62
C VAL A 154 -5.31 6.27 -23.89
N GLU A 155 -6.33 7.11 -23.70
CA GLU A 155 -7.11 7.76 -24.77
C GLU A 155 -7.85 8.99 -24.20
N PRO A 156 -8.39 9.90 -25.04
CA PRO A 156 -9.13 11.05 -24.54
C PRO A 156 -10.27 10.65 -23.58
N GLY A 157 -10.22 11.20 -22.36
CA GLY A 157 -11.21 10.96 -21.32
C GLY A 157 -11.03 9.65 -20.52
N LYS A 158 -10.12 8.75 -20.89
CA LYS A 158 -9.91 7.46 -20.21
C LYS A 158 -8.48 7.31 -19.68
N THR A 159 -8.35 6.96 -18.43
CA THR A 159 -7.05 6.69 -17.79
C THR A 159 -6.66 5.20 -17.88
N ALA A 160 -5.40 4.88 -17.60
CA ALA A 160 -4.98 3.48 -17.42
C ALA A 160 -5.76 2.83 -16.28
N TYR A 161 -6.05 3.57 -15.19
CA TYR A 161 -6.85 3.04 -14.09
C TYR A 161 -8.26 2.66 -14.52
N ASP A 162 -8.92 3.51 -15.36
CA ASP A 162 -10.23 3.19 -15.91
C ASP A 162 -10.20 1.90 -16.75
N LEU A 163 -9.10 1.69 -17.50
CA LEU A 163 -8.90 0.48 -18.29
C LEU A 163 -8.67 -0.75 -17.38
N ILE A 164 -7.79 -0.63 -16.36
CA ILE A 164 -7.57 -1.70 -15.39
C ILE A 164 -8.87 -2.09 -14.70
N LEU A 165 -9.67 -1.11 -14.28
CA LEU A 165 -10.96 -1.38 -13.64
C LEU A 165 -11.95 -2.09 -14.58
N SER A 166 -12.00 -1.70 -15.87
CA SER A 166 -12.97 -2.27 -16.83
C SER A 166 -12.55 -3.63 -17.37
N GLU A 167 -11.24 -3.88 -17.54
CA GLU A 167 -10.70 -5.08 -18.21
C GLU A 167 -10.27 -6.19 -17.24
N THR A 168 -10.32 -5.93 -15.93
CA THR A 168 -10.05 -6.97 -14.92
C THR A 168 -11.35 -7.63 -14.45
N ASP A 169 -11.29 -8.96 -14.29
CA ASP A 169 -12.39 -9.79 -13.84
C ASP A 169 -12.63 -9.61 -12.34
N ALA A 170 -13.73 -8.98 -11.96
CA ALA A 170 -14.13 -8.72 -10.58
C ALA A 170 -14.26 -9.99 -9.71
N SER A 171 -14.35 -11.16 -10.34
CA SER A 171 -14.43 -12.41 -9.60
C SER A 171 -13.08 -12.89 -9.05
N CYS A 172 -11.95 -12.35 -9.53
CA CYS A 172 -10.61 -12.79 -9.15
C CYS A 172 -9.56 -11.67 -9.04
N VAL A 173 -9.90 -10.44 -9.44
CA VAL A 173 -9.04 -9.26 -9.26
C VAL A 173 -9.84 -8.17 -8.59
N ASN A 174 -9.39 -7.74 -7.42
CA ASN A 174 -9.99 -6.67 -6.64
C ASN A 174 -8.96 -5.56 -6.39
N PHE A 175 -9.24 -4.61 -5.51
CA PHE A 175 -8.40 -3.42 -5.33
C PHE A 175 -8.08 -3.13 -3.87
N GLU A 176 -6.85 -2.71 -3.67
CA GLU A 176 -6.42 -1.93 -2.54
C GLU A 176 -6.25 -0.49 -3.04
N LEU A 177 -7.16 0.38 -2.66
CA LEU A 177 -7.09 1.77 -3.10
C LEU A 177 -6.21 2.59 -2.15
N ASP A 178 -5.19 3.25 -2.70
CA ASP A 178 -4.52 4.37 -2.04
C ASP A 178 -5.14 5.69 -2.51
N SER A 179 -5.67 6.48 -1.56
CA SER A 179 -6.34 7.74 -1.85
C SER A 179 -5.39 8.93 -2.06
N TYR A 180 -4.13 8.82 -1.63
CA TYR A 180 -3.13 9.88 -1.81
C TYR A 180 -2.81 10.11 -3.30
N TRP A 181 -2.55 9.04 -4.02
CA TRP A 181 -2.07 9.11 -5.40
C TRP A 181 -3.09 9.67 -6.41
N PRO A 182 -4.37 9.29 -6.41
CA PRO A 182 -5.37 9.98 -7.22
C PRO A 182 -5.49 11.46 -6.84
N THR A 183 -5.43 11.80 -5.55
CA THR A 183 -5.45 13.21 -5.09
C THR A 183 -4.22 13.97 -5.61
N GLU A 184 -3.02 13.35 -5.59
CA GLU A 184 -1.79 13.90 -6.17
C GLU A 184 -1.93 14.12 -7.69
N ALA A 185 -2.58 13.21 -8.39
CA ALA A 185 -2.86 13.29 -9.82
C ALA A 185 -4.01 14.25 -10.19
N GLY A 186 -4.65 14.90 -9.22
CA GLY A 186 -5.81 15.78 -9.43
C GLY A 186 -7.11 15.03 -9.73
N VAL A 187 -7.20 13.76 -9.36
CA VAL A 187 -8.39 12.92 -9.50
C VAL A 187 -9.15 12.90 -8.18
N ASN A 188 -10.48 12.90 -8.26
CA ASN A 188 -11.33 12.83 -7.07
C ASN A 188 -11.31 11.39 -6.49
N ALA A 189 -10.57 11.23 -5.38
CA ALA A 189 -10.43 9.93 -4.72
C ALA A 189 -11.78 9.36 -4.23
N LEU A 190 -12.70 10.20 -3.75
CA LEU A 190 -14.03 9.76 -3.31
C LEU A 190 -14.86 9.18 -4.45
N GLU A 191 -14.84 9.82 -5.62
CA GLU A 191 -15.52 9.30 -6.81
C GLU A 191 -14.89 7.98 -7.28
N LEU A 192 -13.58 7.85 -7.14
CA LEU A 192 -12.89 6.60 -7.47
C LEU A 192 -13.30 5.47 -6.52
N MET A 193 -13.38 5.74 -5.21
CA MET A 193 -13.91 4.78 -4.21
C MET A 193 -15.32 4.34 -4.55
N ARG A 194 -16.18 5.26 -4.98
CA ARG A 194 -17.55 4.95 -5.40
C ARG A 194 -17.62 4.05 -6.65
N LYS A 195 -16.69 4.27 -7.61
CA LYS A 195 -16.58 3.41 -8.81
C LYS A 195 -16.10 2.00 -8.48
N LEU A 196 -15.17 1.87 -7.53
CA LEU A 196 -14.67 0.58 -7.06
C LEU A 196 -15.72 -0.21 -6.31
N ASP A 197 -16.53 0.48 -5.49
CA ASP A 197 -17.58 -0.13 -4.66
C ASP A 197 -17.04 -1.35 -3.90
N THR A 198 -17.71 -2.47 -3.92
CA THR A 198 -17.35 -3.72 -3.24
C THR A 198 -16.07 -4.39 -3.76
N ARG A 199 -15.53 -3.92 -4.89
CA ARG A 199 -14.20 -4.34 -5.37
C ARG A 199 -13.05 -3.74 -4.57
N MET A 200 -13.27 -2.67 -3.79
CA MET A 200 -12.28 -2.14 -2.87
C MET A 200 -12.28 -3.00 -1.60
N LYS A 201 -11.25 -3.84 -1.43
CA LYS A 201 -11.10 -4.75 -0.28
C LYS A 201 -10.27 -4.15 0.84
N LEU A 202 -9.23 -3.43 0.47
CA LEU A 202 -8.32 -2.75 1.39
C LEU A 202 -8.24 -1.26 1.01
N TYR A 203 -7.94 -0.43 2.00
CA TYR A 203 -7.86 1.01 1.80
C TYR A 203 -6.59 1.57 2.45
N HIS A 204 -5.68 2.12 1.63
CA HIS A 204 -4.55 2.91 2.11
C HIS A 204 -4.99 4.34 2.40
N ILE A 205 -4.92 4.69 3.69
CA ILE A 205 -5.22 6.03 4.18
C ILE A 205 -3.92 6.79 4.44
N ASN A 206 -3.88 8.01 3.95
CA ASN A 206 -2.85 9.00 4.24
C ASN A 206 -3.45 10.39 4.06
N ASP A 207 -2.74 11.42 4.50
CA ASP A 207 -3.18 12.80 4.33
C ASP A 207 -2.16 13.57 3.49
N ARG A 208 -2.57 14.70 2.95
CA ARG A 208 -1.75 15.53 2.08
C ARG A 208 -1.91 17.00 2.44
N GLY A 209 -0.81 17.66 2.69
CA GLY A 209 -0.81 19.05 3.09
C GLY A 209 0.57 19.69 2.97
N THR A 210 0.79 20.75 3.72
CA THR A 210 2.04 21.50 3.72
C THR A 210 2.56 21.68 5.13
N ARG A 211 3.81 21.30 5.36
CA ARG A 211 4.55 21.55 6.61
C ARG A 211 5.61 22.62 6.37
N LEU A 212 5.71 23.57 7.27
CA LEU A 212 6.77 24.57 7.28
C LEU A 212 7.50 24.56 8.61
N SER A 213 8.83 24.50 8.56
CA SER A 213 9.71 24.70 9.71
C SER A 213 10.08 26.16 9.94
N LYS A 214 9.94 27.00 8.92
CA LYS A 214 10.23 28.43 8.92
C LYS A 214 9.38 29.16 7.86
N PRO A 215 9.16 30.48 7.99
CA PRO A 215 8.44 31.26 6.97
C PRO A 215 9.04 31.06 5.57
N ALA A 216 8.18 30.82 4.59
CA ALA A 216 8.59 30.67 3.20
C ALA A 216 8.83 32.03 2.55
N MET A 217 9.73 32.08 1.56
CA MET A 217 10.02 33.30 0.78
C MET A 217 8.87 33.65 -0.17
N THR A 218 8.01 32.70 -0.52
CA THR A 218 6.89 32.90 -1.44
C THR A 218 5.63 32.22 -0.89
N PRO A 219 4.42 32.62 -1.33
CA PRO A 219 3.18 31.94 -0.94
C PRO A 219 2.96 30.61 -1.65
N ILE A 220 3.86 30.19 -2.55
CA ILE A 220 3.76 28.94 -3.31
C ILE A 220 4.52 27.86 -2.55
N LEU A 221 3.79 26.92 -1.96
CA LEU A 221 4.33 25.85 -1.17
C LEU A 221 4.07 24.51 -1.87
N LYS A 222 4.98 23.55 -1.68
CA LYS A 222 4.76 22.15 -2.09
C LYS A 222 3.94 21.45 -1.01
N SER A 223 2.91 20.76 -1.43
CA SER A 223 2.20 19.81 -0.58
C SER A 223 2.84 18.43 -0.68
N ASP A 224 2.75 17.67 0.39
CA ASP A 224 3.31 16.34 0.52
C ASP A 224 2.50 15.51 1.53
N SER A 225 2.93 14.28 1.82
CA SER A 225 2.33 13.46 2.86
C SER A 225 2.31 14.18 4.21
N MET A 226 1.25 13.98 4.96
CA MET A 226 1.07 14.49 6.32
C MET A 226 0.50 13.39 7.20
N GLU A 227 0.66 13.52 8.51
CA GLU A 227 -0.07 12.71 9.46
C GLU A 227 -1.58 12.94 9.30
N LEU A 228 -2.37 11.91 9.60
CA LEU A 228 -3.83 11.97 9.44
C LEU A 228 -4.44 13.10 10.27
N GLY A 229 -5.24 13.93 9.60
CA GLY A 229 -5.87 15.12 10.21
C GLY A 229 -5.00 16.37 10.23
N TYR A 230 -3.73 16.31 9.79
CA TYR A 230 -2.83 17.46 9.68
C TYR A 230 -2.71 17.99 8.25
N GLY A 231 -3.31 17.32 7.28
CA GLY A 231 -3.38 17.74 5.89
C GLY A 231 -4.72 18.38 5.52
N ASN A 232 -5.03 18.30 4.23
CA ASN A 232 -6.19 18.97 3.63
C ASN A 232 -7.11 17.98 2.87
N MET A 233 -6.88 16.67 2.95
CA MET A 233 -7.77 15.70 2.34
C MET A 233 -9.06 15.57 3.16
N ASN A 234 -10.19 15.34 2.48
CA ASN A 234 -11.46 15.11 3.18
C ASN A 234 -11.54 13.66 3.70
N LEU A 235 -10.73 13.36 4.71
CA LEU A 235 -10.60 12.01 5.27
C LEU A 235 -11.92 11.45 5.79
N PHE A 236 -12.79 12.30 6.38
CA PHE A 236 -14.10 11.84 6.87
C PHE A 236 -14.97 11.25 5.77
N SER A 237 -15.02 11.89 4.60
CA SER A 237 -15.79 11.37 3.47
C SER A 237 -15.19 10.07 2.92
N LEU A 238 -13.85 9.96 2.89
CA LEU A 238 -13.15 8.76 2.44
C LEU A 238 -13.37 7.59 3.41
N ILE A 239 -13.25 7.81 4.71
CA ILE A 239 -13.51 6.81 5.76
C ILE A 239 -14.96 6.34 5.71
N THR A 240 -15.91 7.29 5.62
CA THR A 240 -17.34 6.95 5.50
C THR A 240 -17.62 6.07 4.28
N GLN A 241 -16.98 6.36 3.15
CA GLN A 241 -17.13 5.52 1.95
C GLN A 241 -16.47 4.15 2.12
N ALA A 242 -15.30 4.07 2.75
CA ALA A 242 -14.62 2.80 3.05
C ALA A 242 -15.48 1.92 3.98
N GLN A 243 -16.06 2.50 5.03
CA GLN A 243 -17.00 1.82 5.93
C GLN A 243 -18.26 1.34 5.20
N LYS A 244 -18.81 2.17 4.31
CA LYS A 244 -20.03 1.84 3.53
C LYS A 244 -19.85 0.60 2.67
N VAL A 245 -18.67 0.41 2.07
CA VAL A 245 -18.37 -0.75 1.22
C VAL A 245 -17.77 -1.92 1.99
N ASN A 246 -17.63 -1.78 3.32
CA ASN A 246 -17.07 -2.78 4.24
C ASN A 246 -15.67 -3.26 3.80
N VAL A 247 -14.71 -2.32 3.67
CA VAL A 247 -13.32 -2.72 3.45
C VAL A 247 -12.83 -3.57 4.64
N ASP A 248 -12.07 -4.61 4.37
CA ASP A 248 -11.59 -5.53 5.40
C ASP A 248 -10.53 -4.88 6.31
N ALA A 249 -9.79 -3.89 5.79
CA ALA A 249 -8.86 -3.11 6.59
C ALA A 249 -8.60 -1.71 6.01
N VAL A 250 -8.32 -0.77 6.94
CA VAL A 250 -7.74 0.54 6.64
C VAL A 250 -6.27 0.52 7.08
N ILE A 251 -5.37 0.87 6.17
CA ILE A 251 -3.93 0.72 6.33
C ILE A 251 -3.27 2.09 6.22
N LEU A 252 -2.57 2.52 7.25
CA LEU A 252 -1.80 3.77 7.21
C LEU A 252 -0.58 3.58 6.30
N GLU A 253 -0.43 4.45 5.30
CA GLU A 253 0.78 4.58 4.53
C GLU A 253 1.18 6.04 4.37
N SER A 254 2.44 6.37 4.68
CA SER A 254 3.03 7.68 4.45
C SER A 254 4.49 7.51 4.02
N HIS A 255 4.88 8.20 2.94
CA HIS A 255 6.19 7.93 2.32
C HIS A 255 7.31 8.83 2.84
N LYS A 256 6.97 10.01 3.34
CA LYS A 256 7.95 11.07 3.70
C LYS A 256 7.27 12.22 4.42
N ASN A 257 8.03 13.28 4.69
CA ASN A 257 7.57 14.50 5.38
C ASN A 257 7.03 14.23 6.79
N TRP A 258 7.62 13.25 7.45
CA TRP A 258 7.23 12.86 8.80
C TRP A 258 7.56 13.93 9.83
N VAL A 259 6.74 14.04 10.86
CA VAL A 259 7.02 14.91 12.01
C VAL A 259 8.37 14.51 12.63
N ASP A 260 9.21 15.51 12.88
CA ASP A 260 10.58 15.33 13.43
C ASP A 260 11.43 14.29 12.63
N ASP A 261 11.18 14.17 11.33
CA ASP A 261 11.81 13.16 10.45
C ASP A 261 11.68 11.72 10.97
N SER A 262 10.64 11.43 11.78
CA SER A 262 10.42 10.15 12.43
C SER A 262 9.16 9.45 11.92
N PRO A 263 9.28 8.35 11.17
CA PRO A 263 8.13 7.56 10.74
C PRO A 263 7.36 6.96 11.93
N LEU A 264 8.06 6.66 13.03
CA LEU A 264 7.44 6.13 14.23
C LEU A 264 6.52 7.16 14.88
N LYS A 265 6.99 8.40 15.06
CA LYS A 265 6.16 9.49 15.59
C LYS A 265 4.98 9.81 14.67
N SER A 266 5.18 9.82 13.36
CA SER A 266 4.11 10.02 12.40
C SER A 266 3.06 8.91 12.46
N MET A 267 3.48 7.67 12.65
CA MET A 267 2.60 6.54 12.88
C MET A 267 1.78 6.72 14.17
N GLU A 268 2.44 7.08 15.28
CA GLU A 268 1.78 7.32 16.58
C GLU A 268 0.75 8.46 16.52
N LEU A 269 1.10 9.60 15.90
CA LEU A 269 0.16 10.72 15.70
C LEU A 269 -1.02 10.33 14.81
N SER A 270 -0.77 9.58 13.74
CA SER A 270 -1.84 9.11 12.86
C SER A 270 -2.75 8.09 13.56
N ALA A 271 -2.22 7.33 14.53
CA ALA A 271 -3.01 6.41 15.33
C ALA A 271 -4.10 7.11 16.16
N GLU A 272 -3.83 8.32 16.68
CA GLU A 272 -4.82 9.11 17.40
C GLU A 272 -6.06 9.37 16.54
N PHE A 273 -5.84 9.75 15.28
CA PHE A 273 -6.92 9.94 14.31
C PHE A 273 -7.63 8.64 13.96
N MET A 274 -6.89 7.56 13.71
CA MET A 274 -7.47 6.28 13.35
C MET A 274 -8.33 5.69 14.48
N ASN A 275 -7.84 5.75 15.71
CA ASN A 275 -8.58 5.26 16.89
C ASN A 275 -9.87 6.06 17.14
N GLN A 276 -9.92 7.33 16.72
CA GLN A 276 -11.11 8.16 16.89
C GLN A 276 -12.14 7.97 15.79
N TYR A 277 -11.74 7.71 14.54
CA TYR A 277 -12.64 7.83 13.38
C TYR A 277 -12.73 6.57 12.51
N VAL A 278 -11.83 5.61 12.65
CA VAL A 278 -11.80 4.40 11.81
C VAL A 278 -12.28 3.16 12.58
N CYS A 279 -12.05 3.13 13.89
CA CYS A 279 -12.42 2.00 14.77
C CYS A 279 -13.85 2.09 15.28
#